data_ea9eb9dd2a528aa2f839d09d40c92fb5
#
_entry.id   ea9eb9dd2a528aa2f839d09d40c92fb5
#
_cell.length_a   1.000
_cell.length_b   1.000
_cell.length_c   1.000
_cell.angle_alpha   90.00
_cell.angle_beta   90.00
_cell.angle_gamma   90.00
#
_symmetry.space_group_name_H-M   'P 1'
#
loop_
_entity.id
_entity.type
_entity.pdbx_description
1 polymer ?
#
loop_
_entity_poly.entity_id
_entity_poly.type
_entity_poly.pdbx_seq_one_letter_code
_entity_poly.pdbx_strand_id
1 'polypeptide(L)'
;ASQICAGEENNLAIRVYGDRGGFEWRQMEPNTLTVRYIDQPIKVFRTGGVGVCTAAQAHTRIPAGHPEGYLEAFANIYRNVAMCIAAQIEGREIDPIYHDYPSVEDGLRGMQFIYAVIESGKSDQKWLPFK
;
A
#
# COMPACT_ATOMS: atom_id res chain seq x y z
N ALA A 1 6.95 14.89 3.80
CA ALA A 1 8.16 14.12 3.52
C ALA A 1 9.38 14.98 3.83
N SER A 2 10.46 14.39 4.33
CA SER A 2 11.71 15.09 4.66
C SER A 2 12.88 14.12 4.50
N GLN A 3 14.04 14.66 4.07
CA GLN A 3 15.29 13.89 4.01
C GLN A 3 16.31 14.32 5.08
N ILE A 4 15.92 15.27 5.94
CA ILE A 4 16.81 15.85 6.95
C ILE A 4 16.42 15.48 8.39
N CYS A 5 15.44 14.59 8.57
CA CYS A 5 15.04 14.13 9.89
C CYS A 5 16.01 13.05 10.37
N ALA A 6 17.00 13.45 11.14
CA ALA A 6 17.97 12.53 11.71
C ALA A 6 17.28 11.46 12.58
N GLY A 7 17.66 10.20 12.39
CA GLY A 7 17.06 9.06 13.08
C GLY A 7 15.79 8.49 12.44
N GLU A 8 15.22 9.17 11.44
CA GLU A 8 14.15 8.63 10.62
C GLU A 8 14.73 7.98 9.36
N GLU A 9 14.48 6.71 9.19
CA GLU A 9 14.80 5.96 7.98
C GLU A 9 13.71 6.17 6.93
N ASN A 10 13.49 5.24 6.01
CA ASN A 10 12.38 5.29 5.08
C ASN A 10 11.06 4.92 5.80
N ASN A 11 10.70 5.73 6.77
CA ASN A 11 9.62 5.49 7.73
C ASN A 11 8.25 5.93 7.19
N LEU A 12 7.83 5.33 6.08
CA LEU A 12 6.47 5.50 5.58
C LEU A 12 5.48 4.87 6.57
N ALA A 13 4.46 5.61 6.95
CA ALA A 13 3.39 5.11 7.79
C ALA A 13 2.04 5.62 7.31
N ILE A 14 1.00 4.80 7.46
CA ILE A 14 -0.37 5.18 7.17
C ILE A 14 -1.26 4.87 8.37
N ARG A 15 -2.12 5.83 8.72
CA ARG A 15 -3.20 5.66 9.67
C ARG A 15 -4.49 6.12 9.01
N VAL A 16 -5.52 5.31 9.14
CA VAL A 16 -6.86 5.64 8.64
C VAL A 16 -7.85 5.53 9.79
N TYR A 17 -8.71 6.52 9.91
CA TYR A 17 -9.72 6.60 10.96
C TYR A 17 -11.10 6.69 10.34
N GLY A 18 -12.02 5.92 10.88
CA GLY A 18 -13.45 5.95 10.55
C GLY A 18 -14.29 6.07 11.83
N ASP A 19 -15.57 6.10 11.65
CA ASP A 19 -16.56 6.23 12.73
C ASP A 19 -16.64 5.00 13.67
N ARG A 20 -16.19 3.84 13.20
CA ARG A 20 -16.21 2.58 13.96
C ARG A 20 -14.83 2.11 14.42
N GLY A 21 -13.77 2.76 13.98
CA GLY A 21 -12.40 2.37 14.33
C GLY A 21 -11.39 2.90 13.34
N GLY A 22 -10.19 2.35 13.38
CA GLY A 22 -9.10 2.71 12.49
C GLY A 22 -8.05 1.63 12.38
N PHE A 23 -7.12 1.84 11.47
CA PHE A 23 -5.97 0.96 11.34
C PHE A 23 -4.68 1.76 11.16
N GLU A 24 -3.59 1.08 11.44
CA GLU A 24 -2.23 1.61 11.30
C GLU A 24 -1.33 0.55 10.69
N TRP A 25 -0.56 0.98 9.70
CA TRP A 25 0.52 0.20 9.11
C TRP A 25 1.79 1.05 9.01
N ARG A 26 2.96 0.41 9.17
CA ARG A 26 4.27 1.05 9.09
C ARG A 26 5.21 0.24 8.21
N GLN A 27 5.93 0.90 7.31
CA GLN A 27 6.88 0.25 6.43
C GLN A 27 8.05 -0.41 7.18
N MET A 28 8.49 0.18 8.30
CA MET A 28 9.56 -0.40 9.11
C MET A 28 9.14 -1.65 9.89
N GLU A 29 7.84 -1.95 9.94
CA GLU A 29 7.26 -3.19 10.50
C GLU A 29 6.21 -3.74 9.51
N PRO A 30 6.61 -4.10 8.28
CA PRO A 30 5.69 -4.29 7.15
C PRO A 30 4.72 -5.47 7.34
N ASN A 31 5.09 -6.43 8.18
CA ASN A 31 4.30 -7.64 8.42
C ASN A 31 3.18 -7.47 9.45
N THR A 32 2.94 -6.25 9.93
CA THR A 32 2.00 -5.98 11.01
C THR A 32 0.98 -4.93 10.58
N LEU A 33 -0.31 -5.30 10.64
CA LEU A 33 -1.43 -4.36 10.57
C LEU A 33 -2.12 -4.32 11.93
N THR A 34 -2.17 -3.14 12.53
CA THR A 34 -2.90 -2.92 13.77
C THR A 34 -4.27 -2.33 13.48
N VAL A 35 -5.33 -2.99 13.94
CA VAL A 35 -6.71 -2.53 13.82
C VAL A 35 -7.29 -2.24 15.18
N ARG A 36 -7.94 -1.10 15.31
CA ARG A 36 -8.56 -0.61 16.56
C ARG A 36 -10.03 -0.34 16.29
N TYR A 37 -10.90 -1.02 17.00
CA TYR A 37 -12.33 -0.73 17.05
C TYR A 37 -12.66 0.06 18.31
N ILE A 38 -13.74 0.83 18.27
CA ILE A 38 -14.17 1.63 19.44
C ILE A 38 -14.62 0.71 20.58
N ASP A 39 -15.28 -0.39 20.25
CA ASP A 39 -15.98 -1.30 21.17
C ASP A 39 -15.31 -2.68 21.31
N GLN A 40 -14.11 -2.87 20.78
CA GLN A 40 -13.41 -4.16 20.80
C GLN A 40 -11.94 -3.97 21.18
N PRO A 41 -11.29 -5.03 21.69
CA PRO A 41 -9.85 -5.03 21.88
C PRO A 41 -9.10 -4.79 20.55
N ILE A 42 -7.89 -4.25 20.67
CA ILE A 42 -6.98 -4.08 19.54
C ILE A 42 -6.69 -5.44 18.91
N LYS A 43 -6.79 -5.50 17.58
CA LYS A 43 -6.42 -6.69 16.80
C LYS A 43 -5.13 -6.42 16.04
N VAL A 44 -4.26 -7.40 16.02
CA VAL A 44 -3.01 -7.37 15.26
C VAL A 44 -3.08 -8.49 14.23
N PHE A 45 -3.03 -8.11 12.95
CA PHE A 45 -2.94 -9.05 11.84
C PHE A 45 -1.48 -9.14 11.39
N ARG A 46 -1.04 -10.36 11.14
CA ARG A 46 0.32 -10.65 10.66
C ARG A 46 0.25 -11.22 9.24
N THR A 47 1.22 -10.87 8.41
CA THR A 47 1.36 -11.41 7.05
C THR A 47 1.29 -12.95 7.08
N GLY A 48 0.45 -13.52 6.22
CA GLY A 48 0.22 -14.97 6.17
C GLY A 48 -0.52 -15.56 7.38
N GLY A 49 -0.91 -14.75 8.35
CA GLY A 49 -1.59 -15.18 9.58
C GLY A 49 -3.09 -15.40 9.39
N VAL A 50 -3.72 -15.84 10.48
CA VAL A 50 -5.18 -16.06 10.52
C VAL A 50 -5.93 -14.74 10.37
N GLY A 51 -7.01 -14.75 9.58
CA GLY A 51 -7.92 -13.62 9.43
C GLY A 51 -7.51 -12.58 8.38
N VAL A 52 -6.39 -12.79 7.66
CA VAL A 52 -6.05 -11.96 6.51
C VAL A 52 -6.94 -12.31 5.31
N CYS A 53 -7.31 -11.31 4.51
CA CYS A 53 -8.18 -11.49 3.34
C CYS A 53 -7.46 -12.22 2.20
N THR A 54 -8.24 -12.73 1.23
CA THR A 54 -7.72 -13.47 0.07
C THR A 54 -6.68 -12.67 -0.71
N ALA A 55 -6.89 -11.36 -0.90
CA ALA A 55 -5.92 -10.52 -1.59
C ALA A 55 -4.58 -10.47 -0.85
N ALA A 56 -4.59 -10.30 0.47
CA ALA A 56 -3.36 -10.30 1.27
C ALA A 56 -2.67 -11.69 1.25
N GLN A 57 -3.44 -12.77 1.28
CA GLN A 57 -2.89 -14.14 1.14
C GLN A 57 -2.22 -14.35 -0.21
N ALA A 58 -2.83 -13.91 -1.30
CA ALA A 58 -2.28 -14.04 -2.65
C ALA A 58 -0.96 -13.26 -2.83
N HIS A 59 -0.75 -12.22 -2.04
CA HIS A 59 0.46 -11.39 -2.07
C HIS A 59 1.49 -11.77 -1.00
N THR A 60 1.21 -12.78 -0.19
CA THR A 60 2.17 -13.37 0.76
C THR A 60 2.97 -14.46 0.03
N ARG A 61 4.30 -14.38 0.09
CA ARG A 61 5.21 -15.24 -0.69
C ARG A 61 5.85 -16.35 0.11
N ILE A 62 6.06 -16.14 1.40
CA ILE A 62 6.73 -17.09 2.29
C ILE A 62 5.79 -17.49 3.44
N PRO A 63 6.06 -18.62 4.13
CA PRO A 63 5.20 -19.09 5.20
C PRO A 63 5.01 -18.07 6.32
N ALA A 64 3.86 -18.09 6.98
CA ALA A 64 3.58 -17.28 8.14
C ALA A 64 4.70 -17.38 9.20
N GLY A 65 5.00 -16.25 9.85
CA GLY A 65 6.09 -16.16 10.82
C GLY A 65 7.46 -15.80 10.24
N HIS A 66 7.59 -15.73 8.92
CA HIS A 66 8.78 -15.25 8.25
C HIS A 66 8.57 -13.79 7.80
N PRO A 67 9.58 -12.91 7.94
CA PRO A 67 9.45 -11.52 7.53
C PRO A 67 9.47 -11.37 6.01
N GLU A 68 8.51 -10.63 5.49
CA GLU A 68 8.47 -10.13 4.10
C GLU A 68 8.54 -8.60 4.12
N GLY A 69 8.97 -7.97 3.04
CA GLY A 69 9.07 -6.53 3.01
C GLY A 69 9.20 -5.95 1.61
N TYR A 70 10.10 -5.02 1.47
CA TYR A 70 10.27 -4.20 0.28
C TYR A 70 10.48 -5.00 -1.01
N LEU A 71 11.35 -6.01 -0.97
CA LEU A 71 11.67 -6.83 -2.16
C LEU A 71 10.48 -7.66 -2.61
N GLU A 72 9.77 -8.30 -1.66
CA GLU A 72 8.59 -9.11 -1.95
C GLU A 72 7.43 -8.25 -2.46
N ALA A 73 7.27 -7.03 -1.92
CA ALA A 73 6.26 -6.08 -2.40
C ALA A 73 6.48 -5.71 -3.88
N PHE A 74 7.71 -5.35 -4.25
CA PHE A 74 8.06 -5.10 -5.65
C PHE A 74 7.90 -6.34 -6.52
N ALA A 75 8.36 -7.50 -6.05
CA ALA A 75 8.21 -8.75 -6.77
C ALA A 75 6.73 -9.11 -7.03
N ASN A 76 5.81 -8.75 -6.14
CA ASN A 76 4.37 -8.93 -6.36
C ASN A 76 3.84 -8.06 -7.49
N ILE A 77 4.26 -6.79 -7.58
CA ILE A 77 3.89 -5.89 -8.69
C ILE A 77 4.31 -6.50 -10.04
N TYR A 78 5.60 -6.88 -10.16
CA TYR A 78 6.11 -7.50 -11.39
C TYR A 78 5.42 -8.83 -11.73
N ARG A 79 5.15 -9.67 -10.72
CA ARG A 79 4.39 -10.90 -10.92
C ARG A 79 3.01 -10.61 -11.49
N ASN A 80 2.30 -9.67 -10.93
CA ASN A 80 0.94 -9.33 -11.36
C ASN A 80 0.91 -8.84 -12.81
N VAL A 81 1.82 -7.95 -13.17
CA VAL A 81 2.00 -7.50 -14.57
C VAL A 81 2.32 -8.68 -15.49
N ALA A 82 3.25 -9.55 -15.10
CA ALA A 82 3.62 -10.72 -15.91
C ALA A 82 2.44 -11.68 -16.09
N MET A 83 1.63 -11.90 -15.08
CA MET A 83 0.42 -12.75 -15.16
C MET A 83 -0.62 -12.16 -16.12
N CYS A 84 -0.79 -10.84 -16.13
CA CYS A 84 -1.68 -10.16 -17.07
C CYS A 84 -1.17 -10.31 -18.52
N ILE A 85 0.12 -10.11 -18.74
CA ILE A 85 0.73 -10.27 -20.08
C ILE A 85 0.59 -11.73 -20.57
N ALA A 86 0.90 -12.70 -19.71
CA ALA A 86 0.78 -14.12 -20.07
C ALA A 86 -0.67 -14.49 -20.42
N ALA A 87 -1.64 -14.04 -19.64
CA ALA A 87 -3.05 -14.27 -19.91
C ALA A 87 -3.47 -13.68 -21.27
N GLN A 88 -3.00 -12.48 -21.61
CA GLN A 88 -3.27 -11.84 -22.89
C GLN A 88 -2.67 -12.63 -24.06
N ILE A 89 -1.43 -13.09 -23.94
CA ILE A 89 -0.76 -13.90 -24.98
C ILE A 89 -1.48 -15.26 -25.19
N GLU A 90 -1.91 -15.88 -24.10
CA GLU A 90 -2.59 -17.17 -24.10
C GLU A 90 -4.09 -17.09 -24.45
N GLY A 91 -4.64 -15.87 -24.59
CA GLY A 91 -6.06 -15.64 -24.90
C GLY A 91 -7.01 -16.13 -23.80
N ARG A 92 -6.59 -16.15 -22.56
CA ARG A 92 -7.39 -16.56 -21.39
C ARG A 92 -7.79 -15.39 -20.51
N GLU A 93 -8.87 -15.56 -19.78
CA GLU A 93 -9.24 -14.61 -18.71
C GLU A 93 -8.20 -14.63 -17.60
N ILE A 94 -8.00 -13.48 -16.97
CA ILE A 94 -7.15 -13.32 -15.81
C ILE A 94 -7.98 -13.14 -14.55
N ASP A 95 -7.55 -13.74 -13.45
CA ASP A 95 -8.13 -13.49 -12.14
C ASP A 95 -7.92 -12.01 -11.77
N PRO A 96 -8.99 -11.29 -11.42
CA PRO A 96 -8.92 -9.87 -11.03
C PRO A 96 -7.90 -9.55 -9.93
N ILE A 97 -7.53 -10.53 -9.12
CA ILE A 97 -6.51 -10.38 -8.07
C ILE A 97 -5.14 -9.97 -8.61
N TYR A 98 -4.85 -10.27 -9.89
CA TYR A 98 -3.61 -9.89 -10.55
C TYR A 98 -3.66 -8.48 -11.19
N HIS A 99 -4.79 -7.79 -11.15
CA HIS A 99 -4.88 -6.39 -11.57
C HIS A 99 -4.40 -5.40 -10.50
N ASP A 100 -3.89 -5.88 -9.38
CA ASP A 100 -3.37 -5.07 -8.29
C ASP A 100 -1.93 -4.59 -8.58
N TYR A 101 -1.82 -3.63 -9.48
CA TYR A 101 -0.60 -2.87 -9.79
C TYR A 101 -0.96 -1.47 -10.28
N PRO A 102 -0.08 -0.46 -10.07
CA PRO A 102 -0.34 0.90 -10.51
C PRO A 102 -0.50 1.02 -12.03
N SER A 103 -1.54 1.70 -12.46
CA SER A 103 -1.79 2.05 -13.86
C SER A 103 -1.03 3.32 -14.28
N VAL A 104 -1.11 3.65 -15.58
CA VAL A 104 -0.60 4.93 -16.11
C VAL A 104 -1.36 6.11 -15.50
N GLU A 105 -2.67 5.96 -15.29
CA GLU A 105 -3.53 6.95 -14.66
C GLU A 105 -3.14 7.19 -13.21
N ASP A 106 -2.81 6.14 -12.47
CA ASP A 106 -2.29 6.26 -11.09
C ASP A 106 -0.96 7.02 -11.06
N GLY A 107 -0.08 6.73 -12.01
CA GLY A 107 1.19 7.45 -12.18
C GLY A 107 0.97 8.94 -12.49
N LEU A 108 0.08 9.25 -13.43
CA LEU A 108 -0.29 10.63 -13.76
C LEU A 108 -0.85 11.36 -12.53
N ARG A 109 -1.75 10.72 -11.82
CA ARG A 109 -2.35 11.28 -10.62
C ARG A 109 -1.33 11.53 -9.50
N GLY A 110 -0.35 10.63 -9.34
CA GLY A 110 0.77 10.81 -8.44
C GLY A 110 1.63 12.04 -8.80
N MET A 111 1.91 12.24 -10.08
CA MET A 111 2.64 13.42 -10.54
C MET A 111 1.85 14.71 -10.33
N GLN A 112 0.55 14.72 -10.63
CA GLN A 112 -0.33 15.86 -10.35
C GLN A 112 -0.32 16.24 -8.86
N PHE A 113 -0.34 15.24 -7.97
CA PHE A 113 -0.23 15.48 -6.53
C PHE A 113 1.09 16.17 -6.15
N ILE A 114 2.22 15.69 -6.69
CA ILE A 114 3.54 16.29 -6.43
C ILE A 114 3.57 17.76 -6.88
N TYR A 115 3.08 18.05 -8.08
CA TYR A 115 3.00 19.44 -8.57
C TYR A 115 2.09 20.32 -7.70
N ALA A 116 0.93 19.79 -7.30
CA ALA A 116 0.01 20.50 -6.42
C ALA A 116 0.66 20.83 -5.06
N VAL A 117 1.43 19.92 -4.49
CA VAL A 117 2.18 20.15 -3.24
C VAL A 117 3.24 21.25 -3.42
N ILE A 118 3.98 21.25 -4.54
CA ILE A 118 4.98 22.27 -4.84
C ILE A 118 4.33 23.65 -4.99
N GLU A 119 3.23 23.74 -5.71
CA GLU A 119 2.49 24.99 -5.89
C GLU A 119 1.88 25.49 -4.58
N SER A 120 1.33 24.57 -3.78
CA SER A 120 0.85 24.93 -2.43
C SER A 120 1.96 25.50 -1.56
N GLY A 121 3.16 24.93 -1.61
CA GLY A 121 4.32 25.41 -0.86
C GLY A 121 4.82 26.79 -1.27
N LYS A 122 4.51 27.25 -2.50
CA LYS A 122 4.84 28.61 -3.01
C LYS A 122 3.73 29.64 -2.78
N SER A 123 2.57 29.21 -2.30
CA SER A 123 1.36 30.01 -2.17
C SER A 123 0.98 30.18 -0.70
N ASP A 124 0.39 31.32 -0.38
CA ASP A 124 -0.26 31.55 0.91
C ASP A 124 -1.69 30.96 0.95
N GLN A 125 -2.15 30.37 -0.15
CA GLN A 125 -3.47 29.73 -0.23
C GLN A 125 -3.46 28.41 0.53
N LYS A 126 -4.30 28.33 1.57
CA LYS A 126 -4.34 27.18 2.48
C LYS A 126 -4.82 25.88 1.83
N TRP A 127 -5.74 25.97 0.88
CA TRP A 127 -6.33 24.83 0.17
C TRP A 127 -6.23 25.07 -1.33
N LEU A 128 -5.58 24.16 -2.02
CA LEU A 128 -5.55 24.13 -3.49
C LEU A 128 -6.46 23.03 -4.01
N PRO A 129 -7.23 23.29 -5.10
CA PRO A 129 -7.99 22.24 -5.76
C PRO A 129 -7.05 21.19 -6.34
N PHE A 130 -7.31 19.93 -6.05
CA PHE A 130 -6.64 18.82 -6.70
C PHE A 130 -7.48 18.40 -7.92
N LYS A 131 -6.88 18.48 -9.13
CA LYS A 131 -7.53 18.19 -10.42
C LYS A 131 -6.99 16.93 -11.04
#